data_95e258558bcb38ff2dcdcac4574fb2d9
#
_entry.id   95e258558bcb38ff2dcdcac4574fb2d9
#
_cell.length_a   1.000
_cell.length_b   1.000
_cell.length_c   1.000
_cell.angle_alpha   90.00
_cell.angle_beta   90.00
_cell.angle_gamma   90.00
#
_symmetry.space_group_name_H-M   'P 1'
#
loop_
_entity.id
_entity.type
_entity.pdbx_description
1 polymer ?
#
loop_
_entity_poly.entity_id
_entity_poly.type
_entity_poly.pdbx_seq_one_letter_code
_entity_poly.pdbx_strand_id
1 'polypeptide(L)'
;MNEKLKKIHEYLLSKGVEEKTILNADTSSVYLAMEIMEYAHREQKRENGEDYANHPSRCLTTYRELIGIGPNGDRVMDKDLLYRNNVPFDGVQEVCLLHDVIEDTEFTIDDIREIYNDCGFDKYFDLYIEQPLMYITHNKEVDYGDYIKVCLKHPTSALVKMIDMQDNLRILDLTKYDEERYHRAQGYLFYSFIINEGYHFIENVQKYKAQLKEE
;
A
#
# COMPACT_ATOMS: atom_id res chain seq x y z
N MET A 1 -20.99 15.48 0.05
CA MET A 1 -19.86 14.94 -0.75
C MET A 1 -18.73 15.97 -0.67
N ASN A 2 -17.59 15.53 -0.16
CA ASN A 2 -16.38 16.33 0.01
C ASN A 2 -15.91 16.91 -1.34
N GLU A 3 -15.36 18.13 -1.36
CA GLU A 3 -14.91 18.79 -2.59
C GLU A 3 -13.79 18.03 -3.31
N LYS A 4 -12.88 17.40 -2.54
CA LYS A 4 -11.81 16.57 -3.09
C LYS A 4 -12.37 15.29 -3.73
N LEU A 5 -13.32 14.63 -3.09
CA LEU A 5 -13.99 13.46 -3.65
C LEU A 5 -14.70 13.80 -4.98
N LYS A 6 -15.33 14.97 -5.07
CA LYS A 6 -15.92 15.45 -6.31
C LYS A 6 -14.87 15.62 -7.42
N LYS A 7 -13.71 16.21 -7.12
CA LYS A 7 -12.61 16.37 -8.09
C LYS A 7 -12.04 15.00 -8.53
N ILE A 8 -11.94 14.03 -7.61
CA ILE A 8 -11.55 12.67 -7.94
C ILE A 8 -12.52 12.06 -8.94
N HIS A 9 -13.83 12.14 -8.69
CA HIS A 9 -14.86 11.61 -9.58
C HIS A 9 -14.84 12.29 -10.96
N GLU A 10 -14.74 13.62 -11.01
CA GLU A 10 -14.63 14.38 -12.26
C GLU A 10 -13.40 13.95 -13.09
N TYR A 11 -12.28 13.73 -12.43
CA TYR A 11 -11.05 13.24 -13.07
C TYR A 11 -11.25 11.84 -13.66
N LEU A 12 -11.78 10.89 -12.89
CA LEU A 12 -12.02 9.52 -13.34
C LEU A 12 -12.98 9.46 -14.53
N LEU A 13 -14.07 10.24 -14.50
CA LEU A 13 -14.99 10.40 -15.64
C LEU A 13 -14.25 10.92 -16.88
N SER A 14 -13.35 11.90 -16.72
CA SER A 14 -12.54 12.43 -17.82
C SER A 14 -11.59 11.40 -18.43
N LYS A 15 -11.22 10.36 -17.67
CA LYS A 15 -10.41 9.21 -18.13
C LYS A 15 -11.25 8.08 -18.74
N GLY A 16 -12.57 8.25 -18.81
CA GLY A 16 -13.48 7.26 -19.39
C GLY A 16 -13.89 6.15 -18.44
N VAL A 17 -13.66 6.31 -17.15
CA VAL A 17 -14.21 5.40 -16.12
C VAL A 17 -15.73 5.59 -16.11
N GLU A 18 -16.48 4.49 -16.18
CA GLU A 18 -17.93 4.54 -16.19
C GLU A 18 -18.46 5.01 -14.81
N GLU A 19 -19.44 5.92 -14.80
CA GLU A 19 -20.04 6.47 -13.58
C GLU A 19 -20.51 5.38 -12.59
N LYS A 20 -21.06 4.28 -13.10
CA LYS A 20 -21.46 3.14 -12.25
C LYS A 20 -20.27 2.45 -11.55
N THR A 21 -19.07 2.56 -12.10
CA THR A 21 -17.85 1.99 -11.49
C THR A 21 -17.38 2.89 -10.35
N ILE A 22 -17.45 4.20 -10.55
CA ILE A 22 -17.12 5.20 -9.53
C ILE A 22 -18.11 5.10 -8.34
N LEU A 23 -19.42 4.94 -8.63
CA LEU A 23 -20.44 4.71 -7.59
C LEU A 23 -20.25 3.40 -6.83
N ASN A 24 -19.62 2.38 -7.43
CA ASN A 24 -19.27 1.14 -6.76
C ASN A 24 -18.06 1.29 -5.82
N ALA A 25 -17.26 2.34 -5.97
CA ALA A 25 -16.22 2.69 -5.01
C ALA A 25 -16.81 3.04 -3.63
N ASP A 26 -18.00 3.64 -3.60
CA ASP A 26 -18.76 3.90 -2.37
C ASP A 26 -19.11 2.60 -1.60
N THR A 27 -18.91 1.44 -2.20
CA THR A 27 -19.20 0.13 -1.59
C THR A 27 -17.96 -0.64 -1.15
N SER A 28 -16.75 -0.15 -1.45
CA SER A 28 -15.49 -0.82 -1.10
C SER A 28 -14.38 0.17 -0.74
N SER A 29 -13.91 0.04 0.49
CA SER A 29 -12.76 0.80 1.03
C SER A 29 -11.52 0.72 0.13
N VAL A 30 -11.25 -0.44 -0.47
CA VAL A 30 -10.10 -0.65 -1.36
C VAL A 30 -10.26 0.12 -2.69
N TYR A 31 -11.48 0.15 -3.27
CA TYR A 31 -11.72 0.92 -4.48
C TYR A 31 -11.61 2.42 -4.22
N LEU A 32 -12.11 2.89 -3.08
CA LEU A 32 -11.96 4.28 -2.66
C LEU A 32 -10.47 4.67 -2.53
N ALA A 33 -9.66 3.81 -1.90
CA ALA A 33 -8.21 4.00 -1.83
C ALA A 33 -7.56 4.07 -3.23
N MET A 34 -8.01 3.22 -4.17
CA MET A 34 -7.52 3.22 -5.56
C MET A 34 -7.85 4.54 -6.27
N GLU A 35 -9.07 5.05 -6.15
CA GLU A 35 -9.49 6.31 -6.74
C GLU A 35 -8.70 7.50 -6.18
N ILE A 36 -8.49 7.54 -4.86
CA ILE A 36 -7.65 8.56 -4.21
C ILE A 36 -6.23 8.50 -4.78
N MET A 37 -5.63 7.33 -4.82
CA MET A 37 -4.27 7.10 -5.31
C MET A 37 -4.11 7.52 -6.78
N GLU A 38 -4.99 7.09 -7.65
CA GLU A 38 -4.99 7.43 -9.09
C GLU A 38 -5.06 8.95 -9.30
N TYR A 39 -5.95 9.64 -8.58
CA TYR A 39 -6.06 11.08 -8.66
C TYR A 39 -4.86 11.80 -8.07
N ALA A 40 -4.37 11.36 -6.91
CA ALA A 40 -3.26 11.98 -6.21
C ALA A 40 -1.97 11.97 -7.06
N HIS A 41 -1.68 10.84 -7.71
CA HIS A 41 -0.49 10.65 -8.54
C HIS A 41 -0.69 10.92 -10.04
N ARG A 42 -1.81 11.52 -10.45
CA ARG A 42 -2.24 11.71 -11.85
C ARG A 42 -1.24 12.39 -12.79
N GLU A 43 -0.33 13.19 -12.25
CA GLU A 43 0.67 13.95 -13.02
C GLU A 43 2.10 13.48 -12.76
N GLN A 44 2.26 12.47 -11.90
CA GLN A 44 3.57 12.01 -11.48
C GLN A 44 4.07 10.85 -12.34
N LYS A 45 5.37 10.87 -12.58
CA LYS A 45 6.12 9.81 -13.27
C LYS A 45 7.28 9.34 -12.40
N ARG A 46 7.60 8.06 -12.49
CA ARG A 46 8.82 7.52 -11.90
C ARG A 46 10.04 7.81 -12.77
N GLU A 47 11.25 7.59 -12.23
CA GLU A 47 12.52 7.83 -12.94
C GLU A 47 12.64 7.09 -14.30
N ASN A 48 11.98 5.94 -14.43
CA ASN A 48 11.92 5.15 -15.66
C ASN A 48 10.85 5.64 -16.66
N GLY A 49 10.08 6.69 -16.33
CA GLY A 49 9.03 7.29 -17.17
C GLY A 49 7.65 6.65 -17.04
N GLU A 50 7.48 5.59 -16.25
CA GLU A 50 6.15 5.00 -16.01
C GLU A 50 5.27 5.90 -15.14
N ASP A 51 3.95 5.75 -15.25
CA ASP A 51 2.99 6.42 -14.35
C ASP A 51 3.21 6.00 -12.91
N TYR A 52 3.28 6.98 -11.99
CA TYR A 52 3.56 6.70 -10.59
C TYR A 52 2.54 5.74 -9.96
N ALA A 53 1.26 5.86 -10.33
CA ALA A 53 0.16 5.02 -9.88
C ALA A 53 0.40 3.51 -10.08
N ASN A 54 1.28 3.11 -11.01
CA ASN A 54 1.64 1.72 -11.21
C ASN A 54 2.38 1.11 -10.01
N HIS A 55 3.14 1.92 -9.24
CA HIS A 55 3.88 1.45 -8.08
C HIS A 55 2.97 0.98 -6.94
N PRO A 56 2.07 1.81 -6.39
CA PRO A 56 1.13 1.37 -5.36
C PRO A 56 0.24 0.21 -5.83
N SER A 57 -0.14 0.20 -7.12
CA SER A 57 -0.92 -0.90 -7.71
C SER A 57 -0.14 -2.22 -7.73
N ARG A 58 1.18 -2.19 -7.98
CA ARG A 58 2.03 -3.38 -7.89
C ARG A 58 2.23 -3.82 -6.43
N CYS A 59 2.35 -2.89 -5.49
CA CYS A 59 2.40 -3.22 -4.06
C CYS A 59 1.14 -3.98 -3.62
N LEU A 60 -0.04 -3.50 -4.02
CA LEU A 60 -1.30 -4.20 -3.80
C LEU A 60 -1.31 -5.60 -4.44
N THR A 61 -0.86 -5.72 -5.69
CA THR A 61 -0.79 -7.01 -6.40
C THR A 61 0.13 -7.98 -5.68
N THR A 62 1.33 -7.53 -5.28
CA THR A 62 2.30 -8.34 -4.52
C THR A 62 1.70 -8.83 -3.20
N TYR A 63 0.99 -7.96 -2.47
CA TYR A 63 0.29 -8.38 -1.24
C TYR A 63 -0.78 -9.44 -1.52
N ARG A 64 -1.61 -9.23 -2.55
CA ARG A 64 -2.66 -10.20 -2.93
C ARG A 64 -2.08 -11.56 -3.30
N GLU A 65 -1.03 -11.61 -4.09
CA GLU A 65 -0.31 -12.83 -4.43
C GLU A 65 0.29 -13.52 -3.19
N LEU A 66 0.82 -12.71 -2.27
CA LEU A 66 1.38 -13.19 -1.01
C LEU A 66 0.34 -13.98 -0.20
N ILE A 67 -0.89 -13.46 -0.07
CA ILE A 67 -1.97 -14.10 0.69
C ILE A 67 -2.87 -15.02 -0.15
N GLY A 68 -2.52 -15.28 -1.42
CA GLY A 68 -3.22 -16.22 -2.28
C GLY A 68 -4.53 -15.69 -2.89
N ILE A 69 -4.68 -14.38 -3.06
CA ILE A 69 -5.76 -13.81 -3.87
C ILE A 69 -5.31 -13.81 -5.33
N GLY A 70 -5.95 -14.60 -6.18
CA GLY A 70 -5.67 -14.63 -7.61
C GLY A 70 -6.05 -13.32 -8.33
N PRO A 71 -5.55 -13.12 -9.58
CA PRO A 71 -5.79 -11.90 -10.36
C PRO A 71 -7.28 -11.63 -10.64
N ASN A 72 -8.12 -12.63 -10.59
CA ASN A 72 -9.58 -12.52 -10.77
C ASN A 72 -10.35 -12.35 -9.44
N GLY A 73 -9.63 -12.15 -8.32
CA GLY A 73 -10.26 -12.11 -7.00
C GLY A 73 -10.72 -13.47 -6.49
N ASP A 74 -10.36 -14.56 -7.16
CA ASP A 74 -10.60 -15.93 -6.71
C ASP A 74 -9.87 -16.15 -5.39
N ARG A 75 -10.64 -16.37 -4.33
CA ARG A 75 -10.11 -16.41 -2.97
C ARG A 75 -9.81 -17.84 -2.55
N VAL A 76 -8.54 -18.13 -2.37
CA VAL A 76 -8.07 -19.23 -1.53
C VAL A 76 -7.63 -18.66 -0.18
N MET A 77 -8.45 -17.77 0.41
CA MET A 77 -8.03 -17.05 1.61
C MET A 77 -8.95 -17.39 2.78
N ASP A 78 -8.35 -17.89 3.85
CA ASP A 78 -8.98 -17.99 5.17
C ASP A 78 -8.44 -16.86 6.07
N LYS A 79 -9.31 -15.91 6.43
CA LYS A 79 -8.95 -14.79 7.30
C LYS A 79 -8.52 -15.25 8.69
N ASP A 80 -9.19 -16.24 9.25
CA ASP A 80 -8.88 -16.75 10.59
C ASP A 80 -7.49 -17.39 10.61
N LEU A 81 -7.12 -18.08 9.53
CA LEU A 81 -5.79 -18.63 9.34
C LEU A 81 -4.71 -17.55 9.20
N LEU A 82 -4.99 -16.47 8.46
CA LEU A 82 -4.07 -15.32 8.36
C LEU A 82 -3.78 -14.75 9.74
N TYR A 83 -4.80 -14.46 10.52
CA TYR A 83 -4.62 -13.93 11.88
C TYR A 83 -3.90 -14.90 12.82
N ARG A 84 -4.22 -16.20 12.79
CA ARG A 84 -3.52 -17.23 13.60
C ARG A 84 -2.03 -17.33 13.26
N ASN A 85 -1.65 -17.02 12.03
CA ASN A 85 -0.26 -16.99 11.58
C ASN A 85 0.36 -15.59 11.63
N ASN A 86 -0.27 -14.60 12.28
CA ASN A 86 0.20 -13.23 12.38
C ASN A 86 0.49 -12.56 11.02
N VAL A 87 -0.31 -12.87 9.99
CA VAL A 87 -0.29 -12.19 8.71
C VAL A 87 -1.35 -11.09 8.74
N PRO A 88 -0.98 -9.80 8.67
CA PRO A 88 -1.95 -8.71 8.70
C PRO A 88 -2.84 -8.74 7.46
N PHE A 89 -4.12 -8.37 7.65
CA PHE A 89 -5.12 -8.44 6.59
C PHE A 89 -5.94 -7.16 6.45
N ASP A 90 -6.70 -6.76 7.49
CA ASP A 90 -7.56 -5.57 7.40
C ASP A 90 -6.72 -4.30 7.25
N GLY A 91 -7.12 -3.42 6.32
CA GLY A 91 -6.44 -2.16 5.99
C GLY A 91 -5.17 -2.29 5.15
N VAL A 92 -4.61 -3.49 4.96
CA VAL A 92 -3.33 -3.66 4.24
C VAL A 92 -3.45 -3.26 2.78
N GLN A 93 -4.55 -3.61 2.12
CA GLN A 93 -4.76 -3.29 0.71
C GLN A 93 -4.85 -1.77 0.48
N GLU A 94 -5.57 -1.09 1.36
CA GLU A 94 -5.71 0.36 1.35
C GLU A 94 -4.36 1.05 1.63
N VAL A 95 -3.62 0.56 2.61
CA VAL A 95 -2.29 1.12 2.93
C VAL A 95 -1.31 0.87 1.79
N CYS A 96 -1.36 -0.27 1.07
CA CYS A 96 -0.58 -0.48 -0.15
C CYS A 96 -0.85 0.60 -1.21
N LEU A 97 -2.11 1.03 -1.36
CA LEU A 97 -2.49 2.04 -2.35
C LEU A 97 -2.15 3.46 -1.89
N LEU A 98 -2.27 3.74 -0.60
CA LEU A 98 -2.18 5.10 -0.06
C LEU A 98 -0.81 5.48 0.51
N HIS A 99 0.16 4.55 0.60
CA HIS A 99 1.39 4.74 1.38
C HIS A 99 2.23 5.97 0.97
N ASP A 100 2.26 6.31 -0.31
CA ASP A 100 2.99 7.47 -0.84
C ASP A 100 2.11 8.71 -1.03
N VAL A 101 0.79 8.60 -0.87
CA VAL A 101 -0.14 9.71 -1.15
C VAL A 101 0.15 10.92 -0.26
N ILE A 102 0.35 10.71 1.04
CA ILE A 102 0.63 11.80 1.99
C ILE A 102 2.05 12.34 1.81
N GLU A 103 3.01 11.47 1.50
CA GLU A 103 4.42 11.87 1.41
C GLU A 103 4.72 12.67 0.14
N ASP A 104 4.11 12.28 -0.98
CA ASP A 104 4.50 12.74 -2.31
C ASP A 104 3.43 13.60 -3.02
N THR A 105 2.30 13.90 -2.36
CA THR A 105 1.22 14.71 -2.95
C THR A 105 0.72 15.80 -2.01
N GLU A 106 -0.31 16.54 -2.45
CA GLU A 106 -0.98 17.57 -1.66
C GLU A 106 -2.00 17.04 -0.63
N PHE A 107 -2.22 15.72 -0.60
CA PHE A 107 -3.17 15.12 0.34
C PHE A 107 -2.59 15.03 1.75
N THR A 108 -3.40 15.38 2.72
CA THR A 108 -3.13 15.16 4.14
C THR A 108 -3.90 13.94 4.66
N ILE A 109 -3.54 13.46 5.85
CA ILE A 109 -4.29 12.38 6.50
C ILE A 109 -5.75 12.80 6.78
N ASP A 110 -5.98 14.09 7.10
CA ASP A 110 -7.32 14.62 7.35
C ASP A 110 -8.16 14.64 6.07
N ASP A 111 -7.58 14.96 4.92
CA ASP A 111 -8.28 14.88 3.63
C ASP A 111 -8.77 13.47 3.32
N ILE A 112 -7.90 12.47 3.54
CA ILE A 112 -8.25 11.07 3.31
C ILE A 112 -9.33 10.63 4.30
N ARG A 113 -9.20 10.99 5.59
CA ARG A 113 -10.22 10.71 6.61
C ARG A 113 -11.58 11.29 6.24
N GLU A 114 -11.63 12.55 5.81
CA GLU A 114 -12.89 13.19 5.40
C GLU A 114 -13.56 12.48 4.24
N ILE A 115 -12.78 12.05 3.23
CA ILE A 115 -13.28 11.27 2.10
C ILE A 115 -13.86 9.93 2.57
N TYR A 116 -13.14 9.21 3.44
CA TYR A 116 -13.61 7.94 4.01
C TYR A 116 -14.89 8.10 4.84
N ASN A 117 -14.98 9.18 5.61
CA ASN A 117 -16.18 9.52 6.39
C ASN A 117 -17.39 9.79 5.48
N ASP A 118 -17.21 10.58 4.43
CA ASP A 118 -18.27 10.88 3.45
C ASP A 118 -18.81 9.61 2.75
N CYS A 119 -17.97 8.58 2.60
CA CYS A 119 -18.32 7.29 2.01
C CYS A 119 -18.77 6.24 3.05
N GLY A 120 -18.89 6.61 4.33
CA GLY A 120 -19.37 5.70 5.40
C GLY A 120 -18.36 4.67 5.90
N PHE A 121 -17.06 4.91 5.65
CA PHE A 121 -15.95 4.05 6.10
C PHE A 121 -15.17 4.63 7.29
N ASP A 122 -15.73 5.59 8.02
CA ASP A 122 -15.12 6.27 9.17
C ASP A 122 -14.48 5.30 10.16
N LYS A 123 -15.26 4.35 10.69
CA LYS A 123 -14.77 3.36 11.65
C LYS A 123 -13.71 2.42 11.08
N TYR A 124 -13.83 2.07 9.80
CA TYR A 124 -12.84 1.20 9.16
C TYR A 124 -11.51 1.94 8.98
N PHE A 125 -11.56 3.20 8.58
CA PHE A 125 -10.40 4.06 8.46
C PHE A 125 -9.68 4.21 9.81
N ASP A 126 -10.39 4.60 10.86
CA ASP A 126 -9.84 4.82 12.20
C ASP A 126 -9.19 3.57 12.79
N LEU A 127 -9.79 2.38 12.54
CA LEU A 127 -9.32 1.12 13.12
C LEU A 127 -8.16 0.49 12.35
N TYR A 128 -8.11 0.62 11.02
CA TYR A 128 -7.24 -0.22 10.20
C TYR A 128 -6.33 0.54 9.24
N ILE A 129 -6.60 1.82 8.94
CA ILE A 129 -5.87 2.56 7.90
C ILE A 129 -5.07 3.71 8.48
N GLU A 130 -5.65 4.53 9.34
CA GLU A 130 -5.05 5.78 9.80
C GLU A 130 -3.67 5.58 10.44
N GLN A 131 -3.61 4.77 11.48
CA GLN A 131 -2.36 4.59 12.23
C GLN A 131 -1.24 3.97 11.38
N PRO A 132 -1.47 2.85 10.64
CA PRO A 132 -0.43 2.31 9.77
C PRO A 132 -0.03 3.27 8.65
N LEU A 133 -0.95 4.08 8.11
CA LEU A 133 -0.63 5.08 7.10
C LEU A 133 0.26 6.20 7.66
N MET A 134 -0.02 6.68 8.86
CA MET A 134 0.85 7.63 9.56
C MET A 134 2.25 7.08 9.82
N TYR A 135 2.36 5.79 10.16
CA TYR A 135 3.65 5.17 10.46
C TYR A 135 4.50 4.89 9.21
N ILE A 136 3.86 4.71 8.04
CA ILE A 136 4.58 4.48 6.79
C ILE A 136 4.91 5.79 6.05
N THR A 137 4.31 6.91 6.38
CA THR A 137 4.62 8.22 5.83
C THR A 137 5.94 8.73 6.40
N HIS A 138 6.96 8.92 5.55
CA HIS A 138 8.28 9.40 5.96
C HIS A 138 8.31 10.93 6.10
N ASN A 139 8.63 11.41 7.29
CA ASN A 139 9.03 12.81 7.46
C ASN A 139 10.49 12.96 7.03
N LYS A 140 10.76 13.69 5.96
CA LYS A 140 12.09 13.88 5.35
C LYS A 140 13.12 14.52 6.29
N GLU A 141 12.70 15.07 7.44
CA GLU A 141 13.58 15.58 8.50
C GLU A 141 14.10 14.47 9.42
N VAL A 142 13.54 13.27 9.35
CA VAL A 142 13.88 12.13 10.20
C VAL A 142 14.85 11.21 9.47
N ASP A 143 15.90 10.75 10.18
CA ASP A 143 16.81 9.74 9.65
C ASP A 143 16.06 8.49 9.19
N TYR A 144 16.49 7.93 8.04
CA TYR A 144 15.78 6.82 7.41
C TYR A 144 15.72 5.57 8.30
N GLY A 145 16.78 5.27 9.06
CA GLY A 145 16.78 4.15 10.00
C GLY A 145 15.82 4.37 11.18
N ASP A 146 15.68 5.60 11.66
CA ASP A 146 14.69 5.93 12.69
C ASP A 146 13.26 5.88 12.15
N TYR A 147 13.04 6.31 10.91
CA TYR A 147 11.77 6.12 10.22
C TYR A 147 11.38 4.64 10.10
N ILE A 148 12.31 3.76 9.72
CA ILE A 148 12.04 2.31 9.68
C ILE A 148 11.62 1.77 11.05
N LYS A 149 12.22 2.25 12.15
CA LYS A 149 11.78 1.88 13.51
C LYS A 149 10.33 2.32 13.80
N VAL A 150 9.87 3.42 13.18
CA VAL A 150 8.46 3.84 13.27
C VAL A 150 7.57 2.89 12.49
N CYS A 151 7.93 2.51 11.26
CA CYS A 151 7.19 1.51 10.48
C CYS A 151 7.02 0.19 11.25
N LEU A 152 8.05 -0.22 12.01
CA LEU A 152 8.02 -1.46 12.83
C LEU A 152 7.03 -1.42 14.01
N LYS A 153 6.43 -0.27 14.34
CA LYS A 153 5.44 -0.18 15.43
C LYS A 153 4.09 -0.81 15.08
N HIS A 154 3.82 -1.04 13.79
CA HIS A 154 2.57 -1.63 13.34
C HIS A 154 2.81 -2.68 12.24
N PRO A 155 2.23 -3.88 12.33
CA PRO A 155 2.49 -4.97 11.38
C PRO A 155 2.07 -4.60 9.94
N THR A 156 0.98 -3.86 9.75
CA THR A 156 0.55 -3.41 8.42
C THR A 156 1.57 -2.47 7.78
N SER A 157 2.03 -1.42 8.49
CA SER A 157 3.05 -0.50 7.96
C SER A 157 4.36 -1.23 7.66
N ALA A 158 4.79 -2.15 8.53
CA ALA A 158 5.99 -2.94 8.33
C ALA A 158 5.89 -3.83 7.07
N LEU A 159 4.78 -4.55 6.90
CA LEU A 159 4.55 -5.40 5.73
C LEU A 159 4.51 -4.59 4.43
N VAL A 160 3.74 -3.50 4.42
CA VAL A 160 3.64 -2.64 3.23
C VAL A 160 4.98 -2.01 2.90
N LYS A 161 5.76 -1.55 3.90
CA LYS A 161 7.10 -1.00 3.66
C LYS A 161 8.07 -2.03 3.10
N MET A 162 8.00 -3.29 3.54
CA MET A 162 8.79 -4.37 2.97
C MET A 162 8.43 -4.61 1.49
N ILE A 163 7.15 -4.60 1.15
CA ILE A 163 6.66 -4.76 -0.23
C ILE A 163 7.09 -3.58 -1.10
N ASP A 164 6.95 -2.34 -0.61
CA ASP A 164 7.39 -1.11 -1.27
C ASP A 164 8.89 -1.18 -1.63
N MET A 165 9.74 -1.54 -0.67
CA MET A 165 11.19 -1.68 -0.92
C MET A 165 11.49 -2.74 -1.99
N GLN A 166 10.74 -3.85 -2.03
CA GLN A 166 10.90 -4.89 -3.05
C GLN A 166 10.51 -4.38 -4.44
N ASP A 167 9.41 -3.61 -4.57
CA ASP A 167 9.04 -3.01 -5.86
C ASP A 167 10.06 -1.95 -6.29
N ASN A 168 10.57 -1.14 -5.37
CA ASN A 168 11.61 -0.17 -5.64
C ASN A 168 12.91 -0.83 -6.12
N LEU A 169 13.33 -1.95 -5.54
CA LEU A 169 14.47 -2.74 -6.02
C LEU A 169 14.28 -3.24 -7.44
N ARG A 170 13.06 -3.65 -7.82
CA ARG A 170 12.76 -4.20 -9.14
C ARG A 170 12.94 -3.21 -10.27
N ILE A 171 12.70 -1.93 -10.03
CA ILE A 171 12.80 -0.87 -11.05
C ILE A 171 14.16 -0.17 -11.06
N LEU A 172 15.01 -0.39 -10.06
CA LEU A 172 16.37 0.16 -10.07
C LEU A 172 17.18 -0.45 -11.21
N ASP A 173 17.60 0.39 -12.17
CA ASP A 173 18.52 -0.03 -13.20
C ASP A 173 19.95 -0.14 -12.64
N LEU A 174 20.28 -1.34 -12.17
CA LEU A 174 21.61 -1.68 -11.64
C LEU A 174 22.64 -1.97 -12.74
N THR A 175 22.26 -1.87 -14.02
CA THR A 175 23.20 -2.08 -15.15
C THR A 175 24.15 -0.91 -15.32
N LYS A 176 23.77 0.28 -14.84
CA LYS A 176 24.62 1.47 -14.80
C LYS A 176 25.10 1.68 -13.37
N TYR A 177 26.43 1.63 -13.19
CA TYR A 177 27.01 1.94 -11.89
C TYR A 177 26.68 3.39 -11.52
N ASP A 178 25.98 3.55 -10.44
CA ASP A 178 25.64 4.80 -9.79
C ASP A 178 25.74 4.54 -8.28
N GLU A 179 26.66 5.24 -7.61
CA GLU A 179 26.97 5.00 -6.20
C GLU A 179 25.74 5.23 -5.30
N GLU A 180 24.96 6.28 -5.59
CA GLU A 180 23.74 6.58 -4.85
C GLU A 180 22.70 5.46 -5.02
N ARG A 181 22.47 4.98 -6.25
CA ARG A 181 21.57 3.86 -6.53
C ARG A 181 22.01 2.57 -5.85
N TYR A 182 23.31 2.32 -5.85
CA TYR A 182 23.87 1.14 -5.19
C TYR A 182 23.62 1.20 -3.67
N HIS A 183 23.89 2.33 -3.03
CA HIS A 183 23.62 2.52 -1.61
C HIS A 183 22.12 2.44 -1.28
N ARG A 184 21.26 2.98 -2.14
CA ARG A 184 19.80 2.88 -2.02
C ARG A 184 19.35 1.42 -2.08
N ALA A 185 19.85 0.65 -3.05
CA ALA A 185 19.56 -0.79 -3.17
C ALA A 185 20.02 -1.59 -1.94
N GLN A 186 21.23 -1.32 -1.45
CA GLN A 186 21.73 -1.94 -0.21
C GLN A 186 20.84 -1.61 0.99
N GLY A 187 20.41 -0.35 1.11
CA GLY A 187 19.47 0.09 2.15
C GLY A 187 18.15 -0.68 2.10
N TYR A 188 17.55 -0.80 0.93
CA TYR A 188 16.29 -1.55 0.75
C TYR A 188 16.43 -3.03 1.14
N LEU A 189 17.51 -3.69 0.72
CA LEU A 189 17.77 -5.07 1.10
C LEU A 189 17.97 -5.23 2.61
N PHE A 190 18.78 -4.36 3.20
CA PHE A 190 19.08 -4.40 4.63
C PHE A 190 17.84 -4.17 5.49
N TYR A 191 17.07 -3.12 5.20
CA TYR A 191 15.87 -2.80 5.98
C TYR A 191 14.73 -3.79 5.75
N SER A 192 14.57 -4.32 4.53
CA SER A 192 13.61 -5.40 4.28
C SER A 192 13.93 -6.65 5.11
N PHE A 193 15.21 -6.99 5.26
CA PHE A 193 15.65 -8.07 6.14
C PHE A 193 15.31 -7.77 7.60
N ILE A 194 15.62 -6.57 8.11
CA ILE A 194 15.30 -6.18 9.50
C ILE A 194 13.79 -6.27 9.76
N ILE A 195 12.96 -5.79 8.83
CA ILE A 195 11.50 -5.86 8.98
C ILE A 195 11.04 -7.32 9.03
N ASN A 196 11.55 -8.16 8.13
CA ASN A 196 11.18 -9.57 8.12
C ASN A 196 11.61 -10.29 9.41
N GLU A 197 12.82 -10.05 9.89
CA GLU A 197 13.30 -10.63 11.16
C GLU A 197 12.46 -10.17 12.37
N GLY A 198 11.95 -8.94 12.35
CA GLY A 198 11.07 -8.42 13.42
C GLY A 198 9.69 -9.08 13.46
N TYR A 199 9.15 -9.48 12.31
CA TYR A 199 7.78 -9.99 12.18
C TYR A 199 7.68 -11.41 11.66
N HIS A 200 8.76 -11.99 11.12
CA HIS A 200 8.76 -13.32 10.49
C HIS A 200 7.71 -13.46 9.36
N PHE A 201 7.44 -12.40 8.60
CA PHE A 201 6.38 -12.39 7.59
C PHE A 201 6.50 -13.52 6.58
N ILE A 202 7.71 -13.78 6.06
CA ILE A 202 7.92 -14.85 5.06
C ILE A 202 7.59 -16.21 5.67
N GLU A 203 8.06 -16.49 6.89
CA GLU A 203 7.77 -17.73 7.60
C GLU A 203 6.28 -17.88 7.91
N ASN A 204 5.64 -16.81 8.39
CA ASN A 204 4.22 -16.79 8.71
C ASN A 204 3.35 -17.07 7.48
N VAL A 205 3.69 -16.47 6.33
CA VAL A 205 2.98 -16.72 5.07
C VAL A 205 3.20 -18.16 4.58
N GLN A 206 4.40 -18.72 4.78
CA GLN A 206 4.66 -20.13 4.42
C GLN A 206 3.82 -21.08 5.29
N LYS A 207 3.73 -20.84 6.59
CA LYS A 207 2.85 -21.59 7.52
C LYS A 207 1.39 -21.50 7.09
N TYR A 208 0.90 -20.28 6.83
CA TYR A 208 -0.45 -20.07 6.32
C TYR A 208 -0.74 -20.86 5.04
N LYS A 209 0.15 -20.78 4.04
CA LYS A 209 -0.02 -21.50 2.77
C LYS A 209 0.08 -23.02 2.92
N ALA A 210 0.84 -23.52 3.89
CA ALA A 210 0.89 -24.95 4.18
C ALA A 210 -0.45 -25.44 4.74
N GLN A 211 -1.01 -24.71 5.70
CA GLN A 211 -2.29 -25.05 6.33
C GLN A 211 -3.48 -25.01 5.36
N LEU A 212 -3.50 -24.07 4.39
CA LEU A 212 -4.52 -24.04 3.34
C LEU A 212 -4.52 -25.28 2.41
N LYS A 213 -3.41 -26.04 2.35
CA LYS A 213 -3.32 -27.26 1.52
C LYS A 213 -3.76 -28.52 2.26
N GLU A 214 -3.88 -28.46 3.57
CA GLU A 214 -4.29 -29.58 4.43
C GLU A 214 -5.80 -29.62 4.63
N GLU A 215 -6.53 -28.54 4.32
CA GLU A 215 -7.99 -28.42 4.27
C GLU A 215 -8.55 -28.71 2.88
#